data_62c551a3dbd84be9b790ed1a501a9fa0
#
_entry.id   62c551a3dbd84be9b790ed1a501a9fa0
#
_cell.length_a   1.000
_cell.length_b   1.000
_cell.length_c   1.000
_cell.angle_alpha   90.00
_cell.angle_beta   90.00
_cell.angle_gamma   90.00
#
_symmetry.space_group_name_H-M   'P 1'
#
loop_
_entity.id
_entity.type
_entity.pdbx_description
1 polymer ?
#
loop_
_entity_poly.entity_id
_entity_poly.type
_entity_poly.pdbx_seq_one_letter_code
_entity_poly.pdbx_strand_id
1 'polypeptide(L)'
;MTTSTIDIGGKTVNRLGYGAMRITGQGVWGPPKDHDEAIRVLRRAVELGVTFIDTADSYGPYVSEDLIREALHDGSGYGDVVIATKGGLTRSGPNVWPPLGRPEYLRQCILMSMRRLGVEQIDLWQLHRIDPNTPREETFGEIKTFLDEGLAKQFGLSEVTVEEIEAAKAAGLPIAAVQNMYNVGNRSAEDVVDYCDAHGITFIPWFPVNAGKLANPGGPLDEVAKQHDGATTSQLALAWLLRRSPVIAPIPGTSSVAHLEENMKAEELELSDDEFQTLADAA
;
A
#
# COMPACT_ATOMS: atom_id res chain seq x y z
N MET A 1 5.00 -1.33 -23.67
CA MET A 1 5.61 -1.24 -22.30
C MET A 1 4.72 -0.37 -21.46
N THR A 2 4.09 -0.93 -20.44
CA THR A 2 3.37 -0.17 -19.42
C THR A 2 4.39 0.73 -18.71
N THR A 3 4.03 1.97 -18.42
CA THR A 3 4.86 2.87 -17.59
C THR A 3 5.16 2.16 -16.27
N SER A 4 6.44 1.90 -16.00
CA SER A 4 6.89 1.23 -14.79
C SER A 4 6.89 2.15 -13.56
N THR A 5 6.60 3.45 -13.74
CA THR A 5 6.72 4.48 -12.69
C THR A 5 5.44 5.28 -12.50
N ILE A 6 5.28 5.84 -11.29
CA ILE A 6 4.17 6.73 -10.89
C ILE A 6 4.70 7.78 -9.90
N ASP A 7 4.00 8.90 -9.75
CA ASP A 7 4.39 9.93 -8.78
C ASP A 7 3.67 9.75 -7.44
N ILE A 8 4.44 9.53 -6.36
CA ILE A 8 3.97 9.45 -4.98
C ILE A 8 4.92 10.27 -4.09
N GLY A 9 4.37 11.04 -3.16
CA GLY A 9 5.18 11.82 -2.22
C GLY A 9 6.01 12.94 -2.89
N GLY A 10 5.63 13.33 -4.12
CA GLY A 10 6.39 14.29 -4.92
C GLY A 10 7.67 13.71 -5.52
N LYS A 11 7.78 12.38 -5.59
CA LYS A 11 8.87 11.64 -6.23
C LYS A 11 8.31 10.65 -7.24
N THR A 12 9.05 10.43 -8.32
CA THR A 12 8.77 9.35 -9.27
C THR A 12 9.27 8.02 -8.69
N VAL A 13 8.38 7.07 -8.48
CA VAL A 13 8.66 5.75 -7.89
C VAL A 13 8.26 4.62 -8.83
N ASN A 14 8.85 3.45 -8.65
CA ASN A 14 8.41 2.24 -9.34
C ASN A 14 7.02 1.85 -8.86
N ARG A 15 6.15 1.42 -9.79
CA ARG A 15 4.74 1.07 -9.48
C ARG A 15 4.63 -0.16 -8.60
N LEU A 16 5.51 -1.15 -8.78
CA LEU A 16 5.54 -2.32 -7.91
C LEU A 16 6.29 -1.96 -6.62
N GLY A 17 5.52 -1.67 -5.58
CA GLY A 17 6.02 -1.31 -4.28
C GLY A 17 6.16 -2.51 -3.33
N TYR A 18 6.35 -2.22 -2.05
CA TYR A 18 6.42 -3.23 -0.99
C TYR A 18 5.51 -2.88 0.18
N GLY A 19 4.66 -3.82 0.61
CA GLY A 19 3.79 -3.70 1.78
C GLY A 19 4.44 -4.28 3.03
N ALA A 20 4.74 -3.43 4.02
CA ALA A 20 5.50 -3.79 5.21
C ALA A 20 4.65 -4.39 6.36
N MET A 21 3.38 -4.73 6.15
CA MET A 21 2.53 -5.31 7.18
C MET A 21 3.04 -6.69 7.65
N ARG A 22 3.59 -7.50 6.74
CA ARG A 22 4.01 -8.88 6.99
C ARG A 22 5.34 -9.03 7.74
N ILE A 23 6.13 -7.94 7.88
CA ILE A 23 7.35 -7.95 8.69
C ILE A 23 7.10 -7.74 10.19
N THR A 24 5.86 -7.93 10.65
CA THR A 24 5.48 -7.89 12.07
C THR A 24 5.04 -9.27 12.56
N GLY A 25 4.77 -9.39 13.86
CA GLY A 25 4.35 -10.64 14.47
C GLY A 25 2.96 -11.12 14.02
N GLN A 26 2.59 -12.30 14.47
CA GLN A 26 1.30 -12.91 14.15
C GLN A 26 0.12 -12.00 14.56
N GLY A 27 -0.89 -11.90 13.67
CA GLY A 27 -2.01 -10.98 13.88
C GLY A 27 -1.63 -9.51 13.73
N VAL A 28 -0.52 -9.24 13.05
CA VAL A 28 0.08 -7.90 12.89
C VAL A 28 0.32 -7.26 14.27
N TRP A 29 0.92 -8.05 15.19
CA TRP A 29 1.10 -7.70 16.59
C TRP A 29 2.48 -8.11 17.10
N GLY A 30 3.21 -7.16 17.69
CA GLY A 30 4.57 -7.38 18.20
C GLY A 30 5.61 -7.55 17.10
N PRO A 31 6.85 -7.85 17.50
CA PRO A 31 7.97 -8.02 16.58
C PRO A 31 7.80 -9.28 15.71
N PRO A 32 8.49 -9.33 14.55
CA PRO A 32 8.55 -10.54 13.73
C PRO A 32 9.22 -11.69 14.47
N LYS A 33 8.95 -12.91 14.02
CA LYS A 33 9.61 -14.11 14.53
C LYS A 33 11.11 -14.10 14.25
N ASP A 34 11.51 -13.57 13.10
CA ASP A 34 12.89 -13.41 12.65
C ASP A 34 13.13 -11.95 12.30
N HIS A 35 13.77 -11.23 13.21
CA HIS A 35 14.09 -9.82 13.05
C HIS A 35 15.09 -9.59 11.91
N ASP A 36 16.13 -10.42 11.84
CA ASP A 36 17.19 -10.26 10.84
C ASP A 36 16.67 -10.52 9.45
N GLU A 37 15.75 -11.48 9.29
CA GLU A 37 15.08 -11.70 7.99
C GLU A 37 14.22 -10.51 7.60
N ALA A 38 13.50 -9.90 8.52
CA ALA A 38 12.70 -8.69 8.23
C ALA A 38 13.60 -7.54 7.74
N ILE A 39 14.76 -7.33 8.36
CA ILE A 39 15.76 -6.35 7.91
C ILE A 39 16.31 -6.70 6.53
N ARG A 40 16.63 -7.99 6.27
CA ARG A 40 17.10 -8.44 4.95
C ARG A 40 16.05 -8.21 3.86
N VAL A 41 14.78 -8.49 4.15
CA VAL A 41 13.67 -8.27 3.19
C VAL A 41 13.58 -6.80 2.80
N LEU A 42 13.62 -5.89 3.76
CA LEU A 42 13.56 -4.44 3.49
C LEU A 42 14.75 -3.95 2.65
N ARG A 43 15.97 -4.35 3.00
CA ARG A 43 17.17 -4.00 2.23
C ARG A 43 17.13 -4.58 0.83
N ARG A 44 16.75 -5.86 0.73
CA ARG A 44 16.64 -6.53 -0.55
C ARG A 44 15.58 -5.92 -1.46
N ALA A 45 14.46 -5.43 -0.90
CA ALA A 45 13.45 -4.72 -1.68
C ALA A 45 14.06 -3.50 -2.41
N VAL A 46 14.82 -2.68 -1.69
CA VAL A 46 15.49 -1.51 -2.29
C VAL A 46 16.54 -1.92 -3.32
N GLU A 47 17.32 -2.97 -3.06
CA GLU A 47 18.29 -3.51 -4.02
C GLU A 47 17.63 -4.01 -5.32
N LEU A 48 16.39 -4.50 -5.24
CA LEU A 48 15.58 -4.94 -6.40
C LEU A 48 14.86 -3.79 -7.10
N GLY A 49 15.08 -2.55 -6.67
CA GLY A 49 14.49 -1.36 -7.30
C GLY A 49 13.16 -0.90 -6.70
N VAL A 50 12.73 -1.44 -5.56
CA VAL A 50 11.56 -0.91 -4.86
C VAL A 50 11.90 0.49 -4.32
N THR A 51 11.14 1.48 -4.79
CA THR A 51 11.25 2.88 -4.36
C THR A 51 9.98 3.39 -3.68
N PHE A 52 9.01 2.49 -3.44
CA PHE A 52 7.77 2.78 -2.71
C PHE A 52 7.50 1.70 -1.67
N ILE A 53 7.50 2.08 -0.38
CA ILE A 53 7.21 1.19 0.76
C ILE A 53 6.01 1.72 1.52
N ASP A 54 4.98 0.86 1.68
CA ASP A 54 3.76 1.17 2.44
C ASP A 54 3.80 0.51 3.82
N THR A 55 3.58 1.31 4.85
CA THR A 55 3.49 0.88 6.25
C THR A 55 2.32 1.53 6.97
N ALA A 56 2.23 1.40 8.29
CA ALA A 56 1.31 2.09 9.17
C ALA A 56 1.82 2.08 10.63
N ASP A 57 1.42 3.07 11.41
CA ASP A 57 1.66 3.12 12.87
C ASP A 57 1.06 1.91 13.59
N SER A 58 -0.07 1.43 13.10
CA SER A 58 -0.82 0.30 13.65
C SER A 58 -0.21 -1.06 13.36
N TYR A 59 0.85 -1.16 12.55
CA TYR A 59 1.50 -2.43 12.25
C TYR A 59 2.53 -2.80 13.33
N GLY A 60 2.15 -3.77 14.15
CA GLY A 60 2.96 -4.33 15.19
C GLY A 60 2.68 -3.94 16.66
N PRO A 61 1.84 -2.93 17.07
CA PRO A 61 1.86 -1.55 16.61
C PRO A 61 3.27 -0.93 16.70
N TYR A 62 3.54 -0.05 15.79
CA TYR A 62 4.79 0.73 15.61
C TYR A 62 6.00 -0.04 15.09
N VAL A 63 6.04 -1.36 15.27
CA VAL A 63 7.18 -2.24 14.92
C VAL A 63 7.60 -2.08 13.47
N SER A 64 6.64 -2.00 12.53
CA SER A 64 6.96 -1.90 11.10
C SER A 64 7.73 -0.61 10.77
N GLU A 65 7.34 0.53 11.35
CA GLU A 65 8.04 1.80 11.15
C GLU A 65 9.44 1.78 11.77
N ASP A 66 9.61 1.16 12.94
CA ASP A 66 10.92 1.01 13.59
C ASP A 66 11.86 0.13 12.75
N LEU A 67 11.37 -0.99 12.20
CA LEU A 67 12.14 -1.87 11.32
C LEU A 67 12.54 -1.18 10.01
N ILE A 68 11.65 -0.40 9.41
CA ILE A 68 11.96 0.39 8.21
C ILE A 68 13.09 1.39 8.50
N ARG A 69 13.01 2.08 9.63
CA ARG A 69 14.08 3.01 10.04
C ARG A 69 15.40 2.28 10.25
N GLU A 70 15.41 1.18 10.99
CA GLU A 70 16.62 0.40 11.24
C GLU A 70 17.26 -0.14 9.97
N ALA A 71 16.43 -0.61 9.03
CA ALA A 71 16.92 -1.21 7.80
C ALA A 71 17.47 -0.20 6.78
N LEU A 72 16.80 0.96 6.64
CA LEU A 72 16.93 1.80 5.45
C LEU A 72 17.33 3.25 5.72
N HIS A 73 17.19 3.78 6.95
CA HIS A 73 17.53 5.17 7.25
C HIS A 73 19.05 5.34 7.33
N ASP A 74 19.63 6.17 6.47
CA ASP A 74 21.09 6.37 6.33
C ASP A 74 21.67 7.49 7.23
N GLY A 75 20.84 8.09 8.08
CA GLY A 75 21.18 9.25 8.90
C GLY A 75 20.68 10.58 8.34
N SER A 76 20.38 10.64 7.05
CA SER A 76 19.81 11.82 6.36
C SER A 76 18.36 11.59 5.87
N GLY A 77 17.93 10.32 5.80
CA GLY A 77 16.59 9.93 5.35
C GLY A 77 16.58 8.59 4.62
N TYR A 78 15.75 8.49 3.59
CA TYR A 78 15.52 7.26 2.81
C TYR A 78 15.94 7.41 1.33
N GLY A 79 16.69 8.45 0.96
CA GLY A 79 17.11 8.69 -0.41
C GLY A 79 15.93 8.85 -1.37
N ASP A 80 15.90 8.03 -2.43
CA ASP A 80 14.82 8.02 -3.42
C ASP A 80 13.59 7.19 -3.00
N VAL A 81 13.66 6.44 -1.88
CA VAL A 81 12.56 5.63 -1.40
C VAL A 81 11.51 6.52 -0.73
N VAL A 82 10.27 6.37 -1.17
CA VAL A 82 9.08 6.99 -0.57
C VAL A 82 8.54 6.04 0.49
N ILE A 83 8.38 6.55 1.71
CA ILE A 83 7.70 5.83 2.80
C ILE A 83 6.32 6.42 2.98
N ALA A 84 5.30 5.61 2.64
CA ALA A 84 3.92 5.91 2.98
C ALA A 84 3.55 5.27 4.32
N THR A 85 3.00 6.06 5.23
CA THR A 85 2.47 5.53 6.49
C THR A 85 1.04 5.97 6.73
N LYS A 86 0.38 5.37 7.72
CA LYS A 86 -1.03 5.59 8.02
C LYS A 86 -1.24 5.79 9.51
N GLY A 87 -2.28 6.56 9.85
CA GLY A 87 -2.77 6.70 11.22
C GLY A 87 -4.30 6.64 11.26
N GLY A 88 -4.87 6.62 12.46
CA GLY A 88 -6.33 6.59 12.64
C GLY A 88 -6.90 5.22 13.00
N LEU A 89 -6.07 4.23 13.28
CA LEU A 89 -6.49 2.98 13.91
C LEU A 89 -5.85 2.80 15.28
N THR A 90 -6.64 2.40 16.25
CA THR A 90 -6.12 1.93 17.55
C THR A 90 -5.91 0.42 17.52
N ARG A 91 -5.04 -0.07 18.41
CA ARG A 91 -4.72 -1.48 18.53
C ARG A 91 -4.81 -1.91 19.98
N SER A 92 -5.71 -2.84 20.28
CA SER A 92 -5.87 -3.42 21.62
C SER A 92 -5.53 -4.90 21.71
N GLY A 93 -5.09 -5.49 20.60
CA GLY A 93 -4.66 -6.89 20.50
C GLY A 93 -4.46 -7.35 19.06
N PRO A 94 -4.00 -8.59 18.85
CA PRO A 94 -3.83 -9.16 17.53
C PRO A 94 -5.14 -9.13 16.73
N ASN A 95 -5.07 -8.69 15.46
CA ASN A 95 -6.21 -8.58 14.54
C ASN A 95 -7.39 -7.71 15.04
N VAL A 96 -7.17 -6.79 15.99
CA VAL A 96 -8.17 -5.84 16.48
C VAL A 96 -7.80 -4.45 16.01
N TRP A 97 -8.69 -3.79 15.24
CA TRP A 97 -8.42 -2.59 14.45
C TRP A 97 -9.51 -1.50 14.58
N PRO A 98 -9.88 -1.01 15.79
CA PRO A 98 -10.89 0.02 15.91
C PRO A 98 -10.42 1.34 15.30
N PRO A 99 -11.23 2.00 14.43
CA PRO A 99 -10.92 3.32 13.95
C PRO A 99 -11.07 4.37 15.06
N LEU A 100 -10.25 5.41 15.00
CA LEU A 100 -10.32 6.59 15.86
C LEU A 100 -9.87 7.81 15.07
N GLY A 101 -10.84 8.66 14.69
CA GLY A 101 -10.63 9.84 13.83
C GLY A 101 -10.48 11.16 14.59
N ARG A 102 -10.37 11.14 15.92
CA ARG A 102 -10.28 12.36 16.72
C ARG A 102 -9.04 13.18 16.40
N PRO A 103 -9.15 14.50 16.23
CA PRO A 103 -8.04 15.38 15.87
C PRO A 103 -6.78 15.17 16.72
N GLU A 104 -6.92 15.12 18.04
CA GLU A 104 -5.79 14.97 18.96
C GLU A 104 -5.05 13.65 18.78
N TYR A 105 -5.81 12.60 18.45
CA TYR A 105 -5.23 11.28 18.20
C TYR A 105 -4.49 11.23 16.85
N LEU A 106 -5.11 11.77 15.79
CA LEU A 106 -4.49 11.82 14.47
C LEU A 106 -3.19 12.64 14.48
N ARG A 107 -3.19 13.77 15.21
CA ARG A 107 -1.97 14.56 15.41
C ARG A 107 -0.88 13.77 16.11
N GLN A 108 -1.24 13.03 17.14
CA GLN A 108 -0.27 12.14 17.79
C GLN A 108 0.23 11.06 16.84
N CYS A 109 -0.64 10.45 16.01
CA CYS A 109 -0.23 9.44 15.03
C CYS A 109 0.86 9.97 14.10
N ILE A 110 0.63 11.10 13.43
CA ILE A 110 1.61 11.63 12.47
C ILE A 110 2.93 12.03 13.15
N LEU A 111 2.89 12.75 14.28
CA LEU A 111 4.08 13.18 15.00
C LEU A 111 4.92 11.99 15.49
N MET A 112 4.26 10.93 15.96
CA MET A 112 4.94 9.73 16.43
C MET A 112 5.47 8.87 15.26
N SER A 113 4.80 8.85 14.10
CA SER A 113 5.33 8.25 12.88
C SER A 113 6.58 8.98 12.38
N MET A 114 6.56 10.32 12.34
CA MET A 114 7.75 11.13 12.01
C MET A 114 8.94 10.80 12.92
N ARG A 115 8.69 10.69 14.24
CA ARG A 115 9.73 10.33 15.21
C ARG A 115 10.28 8.94 14.97
N ARG A 116 9.43 7.92 14.74
CA ARG A 116 9.87 6.54 14.51
C ARG A 116 10.62 6.40 13.19
N LEU A 117 10.10 6.99 12.13
CA LEU A 117 10.76 6.99 10.82
C LEU A 117 11.98 7.91 10.76
N GLY A 118 12.16 8.82 11.72
CA GLY A 118 13.32 9.73 11.77
C GLY A 118 13.29 10.82 10.70
N VAL A 119 12.10 11.28 10.31
CA VAL A 119 11.90 12.29 9.27
C VAL A 119 11.22 13.53 9.82
N GLU A 120 11.48 14.69 9.20
CA GLU A 120 10.82 15.96 9.56
C GLU A 120 9.48 16.14 8.83
N GLN A 121 9.23 15.34 7.78
CA GLN A 121 8.01 15.39 6.98
C GLN A 121 7.75 14.00 6.39
N ILE A 122 6.49 13.52 6.46
CA ILE A 122 6.05 12.26 5.83
C ILE A 122 5.80 12.50 4.33
N ASP A 123 6.31 11.63 3.47
CA ASP A 123 6.10 11.73 2.02
C ASP A 123 4.62 11.54 1.64
N LEU A 124 3.98 10.46 2.13
CA LEU A 124 2.55 10.20 1.98
C LEU A 124 1.96 9.72 3.31
N TRP A 125 1.07 10.51 3.91
CA TRP A 125 0.32 10.09 5.08
C TRP A 125 -1.11 9.74 4.68
N GLN A 126 -1.64 8.61 5.19
CA GLN A 126 -2.96 8.10 4.83
C GLN A 126 -3.86 7.99 6.06
N LEU A 127 -5.11 8.43 5.94
CA LEU A 127 -6.14 8.08 6.92
C LEU A 127 -6.50 6.61 6.74
N HIS A 128 -6.15 5.78 7.72
CA HIS A 128 -6.25 4.32 7.62
C HIS A 128 -7.70 3.85 7.50
N ARG A 129 -8.64 4.50 8.22
CA ARG A 129 -10.09 4.30 8.13
C ARG A 129 -10.80 5.59 8.55
N ILE A 130 -11.92 5.90 7.92
CA ILE A 130 -12.83 6.90 8.42
C ILE A 130 -13.51 6.36 9.68
N ASP A 131 -13.44 7.11 10.77
CA ASP A 131 -14.12 6.76 12.02
C ASP A 131 -15.60 7.22 11.97
N PRO A 132 -16.57 6.29 12.01
CA PRO A 132 -17.98 6.67 11.96
C PRO A 132 -18.46 7.41 13.21
N ASN A 133 -17.67 7.41 14.29
CA ASN A 133 -18.03 8.06 15.57
C ASN A 133 -17.42 9.46 15.72
N THR A 134 -16.58 9.89 14.79
CA THR A 134 -15.99 11.23 14.76
C THR A 134 -16.55 12.00 13.57
N PRO A 135 -17.04 13.24 13.73
CA PRO A 135 -17.48 14.05 12.59
C PRO A 135 -16.37 14.19 11.54
N ARG A 136 -16.73 13.95 10.29
CA ARG A 136 -15.74 13.98 9.16
C ARG A 136 -15.07 15.36 9.07
N GLU A 137 -15.79 16.42 9.35
CA GLU A 137 -15.28 17.80 9.33
C GLU A 137 -14.14 18.01 10.34
N GLU A 138 -14.21 17.38 11.51
CA GLU A 138 -13.16 17.44 12.52
C GLU A 138 -11.93 16.66 12.07
N THR A 139 -12.15 15.42 11.58
CA THR A 139 -11.09 14.55 11.04
C THR A 139 -10.38 15.21 9.85
N PHE A 140 -11.13 15.67 8.86
CA PHE A 140 -10.58 16.30 7.66
C PHE A 140 -9.95 17.66 7.95
N GLY A 141 -10.53 18.43 8.87
CA GLY A 141 -9.96 19.69 9.32
C GLY A 141 -8.58 19.51 9.93
N GLU A 142 -8.38 18.52 10.79
CA GLU A 142 -7.06 18.22 11.37
C GLU A 142 -6.06 17.74 10.31
N ILE A 143 -6.48 16.86 9.40
CA ILE A 143 -5.61 16.39 8.32
C ILE A 143 -5.17 17.56 7.42
N LYS A 144 -6.07 18.51 7.17
CA LYS A 144 -5.71 19.72 6.42
C LYS A 144 -4.60 20.50 7.12
N THR A 145 -4.64 20.59 8.46
CA THR A 145 -3.55 21.27 9.21
C THR A 145 -2.22 20.55 9.07
N PHE A 146 -2.17 19.21 8.91
CA PHE A 146 -0.93 18.48 8.66
C PHE A 146 -0.25 18.92 7.36
N LEU A 147 -1.05 19.17 6.32
CA LEU A 147 -0.56 19.64 5.02
C LEU A 147 -0.12 21.10 5.10
N ASP A 148 -0.93 21.95 5.75
CA ASP A 148 -0.66 23.37 5.91
C ASP A 148 0.60 23.63 6.78
N GLU A 149 0.85 22.80 7.80
CA GLU A 149 2.03 22.82 8.66
C GLU A 149 3.26 22.11 8.04
N GLY A 150 3.08 21.40 6.93
CA GLY A 150 4.15 20.66 6.26
C GLY A 150 4.55 19.38 6.97
N LEU A 151 3.67 18.78 7.81
CA LEU A 151 3.94 17.49 8.46
C LEU A 151 3.85 16.32 7.47
N ALA A 152 3.03 16.45 6.43
CA ALA A 152 2.96 15.54 5.30
C ALA A 152 3.06 16.30 3.97
N LYS A 153 3.71 15.72 2.96
CA LYS A 153 3.76 16.29 1.61
C LYS A 153 2.47 16.01 0.86
N GLN A 154 1.97 14.78 0.98
CA GLN A 154 0.77 14.29 0.30
C GLN A 154 -0.13 13.54 1.27
N PHE A 155 -1.42 13.50 0.91
CA PHE A 155 -2.45 12.84 1.68
C PHE A 155 -3.16 11.77 0.86
N GLY A 156 -3.52 10.66 1.52
CA GLY A 156 -4.31 9.58 0.95
C GLY A 156 -5.41 9.08 1.88
N LEU A 157 -6.33 8.33 1.30
CA LEU A 157 -7.44 7.68 2.00
C LEU A 157 -7.33 6.16 1.86
N SER A 158 -7.88 5.42 2.82
CA SER A 158 -7.92 3.96 2.76
C SER A 158 -9.32 3.42 3.10
N GLU A 159 -9.78 2.45 2.28
CA GLU A 159 -11.10 1.82 2.37
C GLU A 159 -12.24 2.84 2.31
N VAL A 160 -12.32 3.54 1.18
CA VAL A 160 -13.28 4.60 0.92
C VAL A 160 -14.06 4.35 -0.37
N THR A 161 -15.25 4.90 -0.44
CA THR A 161 -16.07 5.00 -1.64
C THR A 161 -15.74 6.26 -2.43
N VAL A 162 -16.21 6.34 -3.69
CA VAL A 162 -16.11 7.57 -4.50
C VAL A 162 -16.77 8.75 -3.81
N GLU A 163 -17.93 8.55 -3.14
CA GLU A 163 -18.61 9.61 -2.38
C GLU A 163 -17.72 10.15 -1.25
N GLU A 164 -17.01 9.29 -0.55
CA GLU A 164 -16.09 9.67 0.53
C GLU A 164 -14.85 10.41 0.03
N ILE A 165 -14.33 10.03 -1.14
CA ILE A 165 -13.26 10.77 -1.82
C ILE A 165 -13.73 12.17 -2.18
N GLU A 166 -14.91 12.30 -2.78
CA GLU A 166 -15.48 13.61 -3.14
C GLU A 166 -15.77 14.47 -1.90
N ALA A 167 -16.24 13.88 -0.80
CA ALA A 167 -16.45 14.60 0.46
C ALA A 167 -15.12 15.15 1.02
N ALA A 168 -14.03 14.39 0.95
CA ALA A 168 -12.71 14.85 1.37
C ALA A 168 -12.18 15.98 0.47
N LYS A 169 -12.36 15.87 -0.86
CA LYS A 169 -12.02 16.94 -1.81
C LYS A 169 -12.84 18.21 -1.56
N ALA A 170 -14.13 18.07 -1.29
CA ALA A 170 -15.01 19.21 -0.93
C ALA A 170 -14.58 19.90 0.38
N ALA A 171 -13.98 19.16 1.31
CA ALA A 171 -13.35 19.71 2.52
C ALA A 171 -12.00 20.39 2.27
N GLY A 172 -11.51 20.40 1.02
CA GLY A 172 -10.27 21.05 0.61
C GLY A 172 -9.02 20.18 0.74
N LEU A 173 -9.18 18.85 0.86
CA LEU A 173 -8.06 17.92 0.91
C LEU A 173 -7.62 17.51 -0.51
N PRO A 174 -6.35 17.68 -0.89
CA PRO A 174 -5.79 17.16 -2.13
C PRO A 174 -5.54 15.65 -1.96
N ILE A 175 -6.33 14.82 -2.63
CA ILE A 175 -6.19 13.36 -2.55
C ILE A 175 -5.15 12.89 -3.57
N ALA A 176 -3.99 12.48 -3.10
CA ALA A 176 -2.90 11.97 -3.93
C ALA A 176 -2.98 10.45 -4.12
N ALA A 177 -3.53 9.72 -3.15
CA ALA A 177 -3.63 8.27 -3.22
C ALA A 177 -4.90 7.75 -2.53
N VAL A 178 -5.40 6.61 -3.04
CA VAL A 178 -6.46 5.82 -2.41
C VAL A 178 -5.99 4.38 -2.28
N GLN A 179 -6.17 3.79 -1.09
CA GLN A 179 -5.76 2.43 -0.82
C GLN A 179 -6.96 1.56 -0.41
N ASN A 180 -7.49 0.76 -1.32
CA ASN A 180 -8.60 -0.15 -1.06
C ASN A 180 -8.22 -1.60 -1.35
N MET A 181 -8.99 -2.55 -0.79
CA MET A 181 -8.85 -3.96 -1.17
C MET A 181 -9.22 -4.15 -2.63
N TYR A 182 -8.26 -4.62 -3.42
CA TYR A 182 -8.49 -4.89 -4.83
C TYR A 182 -7.47 -5.89 -5.37
N ASN A 183 -7.94 -6.90 -6.08
CA ASN A 183 -7.12 -7.90 -6.75
C ASN A 183 -7.95 -8.63 -7.81
N VAL A 184 -7.34 -9.51 -8.58
CA VAL A 184 -8.00 -10.25 -9.65
C VAL A 184 -9.23 -11.04 -9.16
N GLY A 185 -9.25 -11.52 -7.93
CA GLY A 185 -10.36 -12.29 -7.32
C GLY A 185 -11.34 -11.45 -6.49
N ASN A 186 -11.07 -10.16 -6.29
CA ASN A 186 -11.97 -9.24 -5.59
C ASN A 186 -11.90 -7.86 -6.24
N ARG A 187 -12.95 -7.49 -6.94
CA ARG A 187 -13.07 -6.23 -7.66
C ARG A 187 -14.18 -5.31 -7.09
N SER A 188 -14.48 -5.45 -5.81
CA SER A 188 -15.52 -4.63 -5.15
C SER A 188 -15.24 -3.13 -5.15
N ALA A 189 -13.97 -2.71 -5.37
CA ALA A 189 -13.56 -1.31 -5.51
C ALA A 189 -13.29 -0.91 -6.97
N GLU A 190 -13.88 -1.59 -7.95
CA GLU A 190 -13.69 -1.30 -9.38
C GLU A 190 -14.05 0.15 -9.74
N ASP A 191 -15.15 0.66 -9.22
CA ASP A 191 -15.60 2.04 -9.39
C ASP A 191 -14.61 3.07 -8.83
N VAL A 192 -13.96 2.74 -7.71
CA VAL A 192 -12.91 3.58 -7.11
C VAL A 192 -11.63 3.55 -7.96
N VAL A 193 -11.28 2.39 -8.54
CA VAL A 193 -10.15 2.29 -9.49
C VAL A 193 -10.41 3.17 -10.72
N ASP A 194 -11.59 3.07 -11.32
CA ASP A 194 -11.96 3.87 -12.50
C ASP A 194 -11.99 5.36 -12.17
N TYR A 195 -12.49 5.72 -10.99
CA TYR A 195 -12.47 7.10 -10.52
C TYR A 195 -11.03 7.62 -10.36
N CYS A 196 -10.15 6.84 -9.75
CA CYS A 196 -8.74 7.19 -9.55
C CYS A 196 -8.02 7.36 -10.91
N ASP A 197 -8.27 6.47 -11.86
CA ASP A 197 -7.70 6.55 -13.22
C ASP A 197 -8.14 7.84 -13.93
N ALA A 198 -9.43 8.15 -13.89
CA ALA A 198 -9.99 9.35 -14.52
C ALA A 198 -9.47 10.67 -13.90
N HIS A 199 -9.01 10.66 -12.64
CA HIS A 199 -8.57 11.84 -11.91
C HIS A 199 -7.06 11.89 -11.65
N GLY A 200 -6.28 10.92 -12.14
CA GLY A 200 -4.84 10.84 -11.93
C GLY A 200 -4.45 10.65 -10.44
N ILE A 201 -5.31 9.97 -9.67
CA ILE A 201 -5.07 9.62 -8.27
C ILE A 201 -4.40 8.24 -8.22
N THR A 202 -3.31 8.10 -7.49
CA THR A 202 -2.67 6.79 -7.32
C THR A 202 -3.59 5.82 -6.57
N PHE A 203 -3.85 4.64 -7.15
CA PHE A 203 -4.58 3.58 -6.49
C PHE A 203 -3.63 2.50 -5.97
N ILE A 204 -3.68 2.23 -4.67
CA ILE A 204 -2.79 1.29 -3.98
C ILE A 204 -3.61 0.07 -3.55
N PRO A 205 -3.63 -1.03 -4.32
CA PRO A 205 -4.36 -2.24 -3.93
C PRO A 205 -3.66 -2.95 -2.77
N TRP A 206 -4.36 -3.19 -1.65
CA TRP A 206 -3.88 -4.09 -0.63
C TRP A 206 -4.45 -5.50 -0.82
N PHE A 207 -3.77 -6.56 -0.33
CA PHE A 207 -3.96 -7.96 -0.72
C PHE A 207 -3.85 -8.21 -2.24
N PRO A 208 -2.85 -7.65 -2.92
CA PRO A 208 -2.75 -7.69 -4.38
C PRO A 208 -2.60 -9.09 -4.95
N VAL A 209 -2.03 -10.05 -4.19
CA VAL A 209 -1.82 -11.45 -4.62
C VAL A 209 -2.93 -12.41 -4.16
N ASN A 210 -3.97 -11.93 -3.49
CA ASN A 210 -5.06 -12.79 -3.02
C ASN A 210 -6.04 -13.07 -4.16
N ALA A 211 -5.75 -14.09 -4.93
CA ALA A 211 -6.59 -14.51 -6.06
C ALA A 211 -7.66 -15.54 -5.69
N GLY A 212 -7.78 -15.92 -4.43
CA GLY A 212 -8.78 -16.88 -3.95
C GLY A 212 -8.79 -18.17 -4.76
N LYS A 213 -9.96 -18.57 -5.25
CA LYS A 213 -10.13 -19.82 -6.03
C LYS A 213 -9.46 -19.76 -7.42
N LEU A 214 -9.21 -18.58 -7.95
CA LEU A 214 -8.58 -18.41 -9.26
C LEU A 214 -7.14 -18.96 -9.30
N ALA A 215 -6.46 -18.98 -8.15
CA ALA A 215 -5.10 -19.52 -7.99
C ALA A 215 -5.04 -21.02 -7.68
N ASN A 216 -6.19 -21.71 -7.55
CA ASN A 216 -6.19 -23.15 -7.30
C ASN A 216 -5.67 -23.91 -8.53
N PRO A 217 -5.10 -25.13 -8.36
CA PRO A 217 -4.73 -25.99 -9.48
C PRO A 217 -5.91 -26.19 -10.44
N GLY A 218 -5.70 -25.88 -11.73
CA GLY A 218 -6.73 -25.88 -12.78
C GLY A 218 -7.64 -24.66 -12.78
N GLY A 219 -7.40 -23.67 -11.91
CA GLY A 219 -8.07 -22.38 -11.97
C GLY A 219 -7.50 -21.48 -13.07
N PRO A 220 -8.20 -20.36 -13.39
CA PRO A 220 -7.81 -19.48 -14.48
C PRO A 220 -6.37 -18.95 -14.39
N LEU A 221 -5.90 -18.56 -13.21
CA LEU A 221 -4.52 -18.11 -13.02
C LEU A 221 -3.50 -19.25 -13.22
N ASP A 222 -3.82 -20.46 -12.76
CA ASP A 222 -2.95 -21.63 -12.96
C ASP A 222 -2.85 -22.03 -14.44
N GLU A 223 -3.98 -21.92 -15.19
CA GLU A 223 -3.99 -22.20 -16.62
C GLU A 223 -3.20 -21.17 -17.43
N VAL A 224 -3.31 -19.88 -17.09
CA VAL A 224 -2.49 -18.83 -17.72
C VAL A 224 -1.01 -18.98 -17.32
N ALA A 225 -0.71 -19.33 -16.06
CA ALA A 225 0.65 -19.54 -15.59
C ALA A 225 1.40 -20.61 -16.40
N LYS A 226 0.71 -21.66 -16.83
CA LYS A 226 1.31 -22.73 -17.69
C LYS A 226 1.76 -22.22 -19.06
N GLN A 227 1.28 -21.07 -19.52
CA GLN A 227 1.67 -20.45 -20.79
C GLN A 227 2.87 -19.50 -20.63
N HIS A 228 3.24 -19.17 -19.39
CA HIS A 228 4.39 -18.33 -19.05
C HIS A 228 5.44 -19.17 -18.32
N ASP A 229 6.58 -19.41 -18.92
CA ASP A 229 7.65 -20.27 -18.46
C ASP A 229 8.02 -20.10 -16.97
N GLY A 230 7.38 -20.89 -16.09
CA GLY A 230 7.64 -20.91 -14.66
C GLY A 230 7.07 -19.74 -13.86
N ALA A 231 6.19 -18.92 -14.44
CA ALA A 231 5.51 -17.86 -13.69
C ALA A 231 4.58 -18.45 -12.63
N THR A 232 4.54 -17.80 -11.47
CA THR A 232 3.61 -18.16 -10.39
C THR A 232 2.28 -17.44 -10.52
N THR A 233 1.24 -17.99 -9.89
CA THR A 233 -0.08 -17.34 -9.84
C THR A 233 -0.02 -15.97 -9.14
N SER A 234 0.89 -15.77 -8.19
CA SER A 234 1.15 -14.49 -7.53
C SER A 234 1.70 -13.45 -8.50
N GLN A 235 2.68 -13.84 -9.33
CA GLN A 235 3.25 -12.97 -10.34
C GLN A 235 2.21 -12.54 -11.39
N LEU A 236 1.36 -13.47 -11.83
CA LEU A 236 0.29 -13.16 -12.78
C LEU A 236 -0.77 -12.23 -12.16
N ALA A 237 -1.12 -12.43 -10.88
CA ALA A 237 -2.04 -11.53 -10.19
C ALA A 237 -1.49 -10.09 -10.11
N LEU A 238 -0.18 -9.94 -9.87
CA LEU A 238 0.49 -8.64 -9.87
C LEU A 238 0.58 -8.04 -11.29
N ALA A 239 0.93 -8.84 -12.30
CA ALA A 239 0.98 -8.41 -13.70
C ALA A 239 -0.40 -7.95 -14.19
N TRP A 240 -1.47 -8.65 -13.78
CA TRP A 240 -2.85 -8.25 -14.08
C TRP A 240 -3.17 -6.87 -13.48
N LEU A 241 -2.80 -6.61 -12.23
CA LEU A 241 -3.00 -5.30 -11.57
C LEU A 241 -2.24 -4.18 -12.29
N LEU A 242 -0.96 -4.42 -12.63
CA LEU A 242 -0.13 -3.46 -13.34
C LEU A 242 -0.69 -3.13 -14.73
N ARG A 243 -1.34 -4.10 -15.39
CA ARG A 243 -1.99 -3.90 -16.67
C ARG A 243 -3.36 -3.22 -16.58
N ARG A 244 -4.12 -3.44 -15.48
CA ARG A 244 -5.49 -2.92 -15.30
C ARG A 244 -5.57 -1.40 -15.42
N SER A 245 -4.64 -0.67 -14.87
CA SER A 245 -4.58 0.79 -14.98
C SER A 245 -3.18 1.33 -14.69
N PRO A 246 -2.76 2.42 -15.36
CA PRO A 246 -1.46 3.06 -15.10
C PRO A 246 -1.36 3.71 -13.72
N VAL A 247 -2.49 3.99 -13.05
CA VAL A 247 -2.49 4.60 -11.70
C VAL A 247 -2.40 3.56 -10.58
N ILE A 248 -2.43 2.26 -10.89
CA ILE A 248 -2.32 1.20 -9.88
C ILE A 248 -0.86 0.99 -9.48
N ALA A 249 -0.60 1.04 -8.17
CA ALA A 249 0.68 0.74 -7.53
C ALA A 249 0.52 -0.40 -6.51
N PRO A 250 0.68 -1.68 -6.91
CA PRO A 250 0.53 -2.83 -6.02
C PRO A 250 1.63 -2.87 -4.97
N ILE A 251 1.27 -3.28 -3.74
CA ILE A 251 2.17 -3.40 -2.60
C ILE A 251 2.20 -4.83 -2.03
N PRO A 252 2.69 -5.82 -2.79
CA PRO A 252 2.79 -7.18 -2.28
C PRO A 252 3.65 -7.24 -1.02
N GLY A 253 3.11 -7.80 0.06
CA GLY A 253 3.79 -7.93 1.35
C GLY A 253 4.26 -9.36 1.60
N THR A 254 5.51 -9.52 2.01
CA THR A 254 6.11 -10.78 2.43
C THR A 254 7.10 -10.59 3.57
N SER A 255 7.38 -11.65 4.31
CA SER A 255 8.44 -11.73 5.31
C SER A 255 9.59 -12.65 4.88
N SER A 256 9.72 -12.96 3.59
CA SER A 256 10.75 -13.84 3.01
C SER A 256 11.40 -13.18 1.82
N VAL A 257 12.74 -13.16 1.81
CA VAL A 257 13.54 -12.67 0.67
C VAL A 257 13.20 -13.43 -0.62
N ALA A 258 13.05 -14.75 -0.56
CA ALA A 258 12.72 -15.55 -1.73
C ALA A 258 11.36 -15.18 -2.35
N HIS A 259 10.32 -14.98 -1.53
CA HIS A 259 9.02 -14.54 -2.02
C HIS A 259 9.03 -13.09 -2.51
N LEU A 260 9.89 -12.22 -1.94
CA LEU A 260 10.08 -10.87 -2.45
C LEU A 260 10.65 -10.91 -3.86
N GLU A 261 11.74 -11.65 -4.06
CA GLU A 261 12.39 -11.83 -5.38
C GLU A 261 11.45 -12.44 -6.42
N GLU A 262 10.57 -13.35 -5.99
CA GLU A 262 9.52 -13.91 -6.83
C GLU A 262 8.51 -12.83 -7.25
N ASN A 263 7.97 -12.06 -6.28
CA ASN A 263 6.99 -11.03 -6.56
C ASN A 263 7.53 -9.94 -7.50
N MET A 264 8.78 -9.53 -7.34
CA MET A 264 9.37 -8.46 -8.17
C MET A 264 9.51 -8.85 -9.65
N LYS A 265 9.60 -10.14 -9.98
CA LYS A 265 9.60 -10.61 -11.37
C LYS A 265 8.27 -10.41 -12.09
N ALA A 266 7.20 -10.04 -11.39
CA ALA A 266 5.91 -9.75 -12.01
C ALA A 266 5.97 -8.57 -13.01
N GLU A 267 6.94 -7.65 -12.86
CA GLU A 267 7.15 -6.55 -13.80
C GLU A 267 7.65 -7.00 -15.18
N GLU A 268 8.24 -8.20 -15.26
CA GLU A 268 8.76 -8.78 -16.50
C GLU A 268 7.66 -9.52 -17.30
N LEU A 269 6.49 -9.75 -16.68
CA LEU A 269 5.40 -10.50 -17.30
C LEU A 269 4.49 -9.58 -18.11
N GLU A 270 4.35 -9.89 -19.39
CA GLU A 270 3.40 -9.25 -20.29
C GLU A 270 2.21 -10.17 -20.54
N LEU A 271 1.03 -9.84 -20.03
CA LEU A 271 -0.21 -10.55 -20.35
C LEU A 271 -0.71 -10.08 -21.71
N SER A 272 -1.16 -11.00 -22.58
CA SER A 272 -1.89 -10.68 -23.80
C SER A 272 -3.29 -10.14 -23.47
N ASP A 273 -3.99 -9.53 -24.47
CA ASP A 273 -5.36 -9.04 -24.29
C ASP A 273 -6.32 -10.17 -23.89
N ASP A 274 -6.15 -11.34 -24.50
CA ASP A 274 -6.99 -12.52 -24.24
C ASP A 274 -6.76 -13.07 -22.83
N GLU A 275 -5.51 -13.13 -22.36
CA GLU A 275 -5.19 -13.57 -21.00
C GLU A 275 -5.72 -12.60 -19.95
N PHE A 276 -5.51 -11.30 -20.17
CA PHE A 276 -6.05 -10.26 -19.29
C PHE A 276 -7.56 -10.37 -19.15
N GLN A 277 -8.27 -10.49 -20.30
CA GLN A 277 -9.73 -10.61 -20.31
C GLN A 277 -10.20 -11.93 -19.68
N THR A 278 -9.53 -13.04 -19.96
CA THR A 278 -9.84 -14.34 -19.36
C THR A 278 -9.78 -14.27 -17.84
N LEU A 279 -8.76 -13.63 -17.28
CA LEU A 279 -8.63 -13.44 -15.83
C LEU A 279 -9.67 -12.46 -15.30
N ALA A 280 -10.01 -11.42 -16.06
CA ALA A 280 -11.04 -10.45 -15.69
C ALA A 280 -12.44 -11.08 -15.63
N ASP A 281 -12.78 -11.96 -16.56
CA ASP A 281 -14.11 -12.59 -16.67
C ASP A 281 -14.32 -13.73 -15.64
N ALA A 282 -13.23 -14.24 -15.09
CA ALA A 282 -13.24 -15.35 -14.12
C ALA A 282 -13.45 -14.91 -12.66
N ALA A 283 -13.49 -13.61 -12.36
CA ALA A 283 -13.53 -13.01 -11.04
C ALA A 283 -14.94 -12.83 -10.44
#